data_f75db24f636e46c268eaf486c05922da
#
_entry.id   f75db24f636e46c268eaf486c05922da
#
_cell.length_a   1.000
_cell.length_b   1.000
_cell.length_c   1.000
_cell.angle_alpha   90.00
_cell.angle_beta   90.00
_cell.angle_gamma   90.00
#
_symmetry.space_group_name_H-M   'P 1'
#
loop_
_entity.id
_entity.type
_entity.pdbx_description
1 polymer ?
#
loop_
_entity_poly.entity_id
_entity_poly.type
_entity_poly.pdbx_seq_one_letter_code
_entity_poly.pdbx_strand_id
1 'polypeptide(L)'
;MTVVGRVVALRRYPVKSMAPEELDGAEVSWHGLAGDRRWAFVRDGQVRSGFPWLTIRERPEMARYRPFYTERARLNASPTLVRTPSGGEFDVADPALAAELGPGVRVIKQDRGVFDTMPLSLLTTQTLAGLGRLVGTGLAAGRFRPNLLVDAVGPDFAEDAWVGRVLRIGGLRMRVDLRDQRCVMVTIDPVTLHRNPAILRAIARERDNRLGVYGSTVEPGQVAVGDPVELEP
;
A
#
# COMPACT_ATOMS: atom_id res chain seq x y z
N MET A 1 -10.02 -10.01 -24.35
CA MET A 1 -9.15 -9.46 -23.29
C MET A 1 -7.87 -8.95 -23.93
N THR A 2 -7.38 -7.81 -23.50
CA THR A 2 -6.14 -7.22 -24.01
C THR A 2 -5.11 -7.16 -22.89
N VAL A 3 -3.91 -7.71 -23.11
CA VAL A 3 -2.82 -7.62 -22.16
C VAL A 3 -2.35 -6.16 -22.11
N VAL A 4 -2.43 -5.54 -20.94
CA VAL A 4 -2.07 -4.15 -20.70
C VAL A 4 -0.84 -4.00 -19.78
N GLY A 5 -0.27 -5.11 -19.32
CA GLY A 5 0.95 -5.11 -18.52
C GLY A 5 1.21 -6.44 -17.84
N ARG A 6 2.18 -6.42 -16.90
CA ARG A 6 2.58 -7.57 -16.07
C ARG A 6 2.88 -7.11 -14.65
N VAL A 7 2.52 -7.90 -13.66
CA VAL A 7 2.88 -7.65 -12.26
C VAL A 7 4.39 -7.80 -12.07
N VAL A 8 5.05 -6.76 -11.60
CA VAL A 8 6.51 -6.77 -11.34
C VAL A 8 6.86 -6.71 -9.86
N ALA A 9 5.92 -6.32 -9.00
CA ALA A 9 6.06 -6.44 -7.56
C ALA A 9 4.68 -6.55 -6.89
N LEU A 10 4.63 -7.33 -5.83
CA LEU A 10 3.44 -7.54 -4.99
C LEU A 10 3.80 -7.25 -3.55
N ARG A 11 3.01 -6.41 -2.88
CA ARG A 11 3.29 -5.92 -1.52
C ARG A 11 2.09 -6.04 -0.61
N ARG A 12 2.35 -6.56 0.57
CA ARG A 12 1.42 -6.56 1.69
C ARG A 12 1.95 -5.66 2.79
N TYR A 13 1.09 -4.93 3.45
CA TYR A 13 1.40 -4.07 4.59
C TYR A 13 0.66 -4.58 5.82
N PRO A 14 1.19 -5.53 6.60
CA PRO A 14 0.46 -6.11 7.74
C PRO A 14 -0.04 -5.07 8.73
N VAL A 15 0.76 -4.00 8.94
CA VAL A 15 0.46 -2.89 9.84
C VAL A 15 0.37 -1.58 9.05
N LYS A 16 -0.71 -0.82 9.27
CA LYS A 16 -0.89 0.51 8.68
C LYS A 16 0.31 1.40 8.99
N SER A 17 0.82 2.11 7.97
CA SER A 17 1.97 3.04 8.06
C SER A 17 3.34 2.41 8.30
N MET A 18 3.45 1.10 8.48
CA MET A 18 4.74 0.41 8.54
C MET A 18 5.21 -0.09 7.16
N ALA A 19 6.43 -0.62 7.09
CA ALA A 19 7.02 -1.15 5.87
C ALA A 19 6.21 -2.33 5.29
N PRO A 20 6.32 -2.63 3.99
CA PRO A 20 5.69 -3.80 3.39
C PRO A 20 6.47 -5.09 3.65
N GLU A 21 5.76 -6.23 3.47
CA GLU A 21 6.35 -7.48 3.03
C GLU A 21 6.31 -7.53 1.49
N GLU A 22 7.43 -7.84 0.86
CA GLU A 22 7.47 -8.21 -0.56
C GLU A 22 7.02 -9.67 -0.70
N LEU A 23 6.20 -9.95 -1.70
CA LEU A 23 5.59 -11.27 -1.92
C LEU A 23 5.82 -11.73 -3.36
N ASP A 24 6.06 -13.04 -3.54
CA ASP A 24 6.07 -13.65 -4.87
C ASP A 24 4.65 -13.96 -5.36
N GLY A 25 3.73 -14.22 -4.43
CA GLY A 25 2.31 -14.46 -4.70
C GLY A 25 1.46 -14.27 -3.46
N ALA A 26 0.18 -14.03 -3.66
CA ALA A 26 -0.78 -13.85 -2.57
C ALA A 26 -2.21 -14.18 -2.98
N GLU A 27 -3.00 -14.56 -1.99
CA GLU A 27 -4.45 -14.65 -2.10
C GLU A 27 -5.07 -13.24 -2.00
N VAL A 28 -6.03 -12.96 -2.87
CA VAL A 28 -6.90 -11.78 -2.78
C VAL A 28 -8.32 -12.23 -2.51
N SER A 29 -8.86 -11.81 -1.39
CA SER A 29 -10.23 -12.08 -0.95
C SER A 29 -11.19 -10.96 -1.36
N TRP A 30 -12.46 -11.09 -1.01
CA TRP A 30 -13.45 -9.99 -1.13
C TRP A 30 -13.03 -8.71 -0.39
N HIS A 31 -12.13 -8.81 0.59
CA HIS A 31 -11.64 -7.70 1.41
C HIS A 31 -10.25 -7.20 0.98
N GLY A 32 -9.79 -7.57 -0.23
CA GLY A 32 -8.46 -7.23 -0.72
C GLY A 32 -7.40 -8.27 -0.41
N LEU A 33 -6.13 -7.87 -0.46
CA LEU A 33 -4.98 -8.75 -0.29
C LEU A 33 -4.99 -9.38 1.11
N ALA A 34 -4.88 -10.70 1.18
CA ALA A 34 -4.93 -11.42 2.46
C ALA A 34 -3.86 -10.92 3.43
N GLY A 35 -4.28 -10.55 4.64
CA GLY A 35 -3.39 -10.03 5.69
C GLY A 35 -3.00 -8.55 5.54
N ASP A 36 -3.47 -7.85 4.53
CA ASP A 36 -3.09 -6.45 4.32
C ASP A 36 -3.78 -5.53 5.33
N ARG A 37 -3.00 -4.63 5.95
CA ARG A 37 -3.43 -3.57 6.87
C ARG A 37 -4.38 -4.05 8.00
N ARG A 38 -4.17 -5.29 8.49
CA ARG A 38 -4.97 -5.88 9.57
C ARG A 38 -4.74 -5.18 10.91
N TRP A 39 -3.59 -4.55 11.10
CA TRP A 39 -3.21 -3.89 12.32
C TRP A 39 -3.04 -2.39 12.08
N ALA A 40 -3.41 -1.60 13.09
CA ALA A 40 -3.14 -0.16 13.13
C ALA A 40 -2.89 0.28 14.57
N PHE A 41 -2.08 1.31 14.71
CA PHE A 41 -1.90 2.00 15.99
C PHE A 41 -2.81 3.22 16.06
N VAL A 42 -3.43 3.42 17.21
CA VAL A 42 -4.33 4.55 17.49
C VAL A 42 -3.82 5.30 18.71
N ARG A 43 -4.19 6.58 18.82
CA ARG A 43 -3.82 7.44 19.95
C ARG A 43 -5.02 7.66 20.87
N ASP A 44 -4.75 7.74 22.16
CA ASP A 44 -5.74 8.16 23.12
C ASP A 44 -6.23 9.58 22.80
N GLY A 45 -7.46 9.90 23.21
CA GLY A 45 -8.08 11.20 22.95
C GLY A 45 -8.63 11.40 21.52
N GLN A 46 -8.36 10.49 20.58
CA GLN A 46 -8.86 10.57 19.20
C GLN A 46 -10.18 9.80 18.98
N VAL A 47 -10.90 9.42 20.03
CA VAL A 47 -12.12 8.58 19.97
C VAL A 47 -13.21 9.15 19.06
N ARG A 48 -13.29 10.49 18.94
CA ARG A 48 -14.29 11.18 18.10
C ARG A 48 -13.76 11.49 16.68
N SER A 49 -12.49 11.18 16.39
CA SER A 49 -11.90 11.42 15.07
C SER A 49 -12.33 10.32 14.09
N GLY A 50 -12.76 10.69 12.90
CA GLY A 50 -12.94 9.74 11.79
C GLY A 50 -11.61 9.15 11.28
N PHE A 51 -10.47 9.66 11.76
CA PHE A 51 -9.11 9.20 11.40
C PHE A 51 -8.22 9.11 12.65
N PRO A 52 -8.43 8.12 13.55
CA PRO A 52 -7.70 8.02 14.82
C PRO A 52 -6.29 7.43 14.68
N TRP A 53 -5.89 7.06 13.47
CA TRP A 53 -4.68 6.29 13.21
C TRP A 53 -3.41 7.11 13.44
N LEU A 54 -2.45 6.53 14.17
CA LEU A 54 -1.08 6.99 14.16
C LEU A 54 -0.45 6.64 12.80
N THR A 55 0.12 7.61 12.12
CA THR A 55 0.64 7.41 10.77
C THR A 55 2.02 8.04 10.56
N ILE A 56 2.66 7.72 9.46
CA ILE A 56 3.93 8.35 9.04
C ILE A 56 3.84 9.86 8.82
N ARG A 57 2.64 10.45 8.78
CA ARG A 57 2.47 11.92 8.78
C ARG A 57 3.03 12.53 10.05
N GLU A 58 2.84 11.84 11.17
CA GLU A 58 3.20 12.27 12.52
C GLU A 58 4.46 11.59 13.02
N ARG A 59 4.64 10.32 12.67
CA ARG A 59 5.79 9.49 13.03
C ARG A 59 6.41 8.87 11.78
N PRO A 60 7.20 9.62 11.01
CA PRO A 60 7.84 9.13 9.78
C PRO A 60 8.64 7.84 9.99
N GLU A 61 9.22 7.67 11.18
CA GLU A 61 10.01 6.49 11.57
C GLU A 61 9.23 5.18 11.44
N MET A 62 7.89 5.20 11.54
CA MET A 62 7.05 4.00 11.34
C MET A 62 7.31 3.34 10.00
N ALA A 63 7.70 4.09 8.97
CA ALA A 63 8.04 3.52 7.66
C ALA A 63 9.21 2.54 7.70
N ARG A 64 10.04 2.56 8.75
CA ARG A 64 11.19 1.67 8.94
C ARG A 64 10.90 0.45 9.79
N TYR A 65 9.75 0.39 10.49
CA TYR A 65 9.30 -0.80 11.21
C TYR A 65 8.85 -1.84 10.21
N ARG A 66 9.32 -3.07 10.33
CA ARG A 66 9.11 -4.16 9.37
C ARG A 66 8.23 -5.25 9.96
N PRO A 67 6.91 -5.15 9.81
CA PRO A 67 5.99 -6.20 10.23
C PRO A 67 6.04 -7.38 9.28
N PHE A 68 5.84 -8.59 9.81
CA PHE A 68 5.74 -9.81 9.03
C PHE A 68 4.91 -10.87 9.74
N TYR A 69 4.29 -11.75 8.96
CA TYR A 69 3.59 -12.92 9.47
C TYR A 69 4.54 -14.10 9.59
N THR A 70 4.51 -14.80 10.74
CA THR A 70 5.35 -15.99 10.97
C THR A 70 4.80 -17.23 10.28
N GLU A 71 3.47 -17.32 10.09
CA GLU A 71 2.77 -18.43 9.46
C GLU A 71 1.98 -17.96 8.24
N ARG A 72 2.64 -17.83 7.11
CA ARG A 72 2.06 -17.29 5.87
C ARG A 72 0.88 -18.09 5.33
N ALA A 73 0.78 -19.38 5.65
CA ALA A 73 -0.33 -20.24 5.23
C ALA A 73 -1.62 -20.01 6.04
N ARG A 74 -1.53 -19.39 7.22
CA ARG A 74 -2.65 -19.19 8.14
C ARG A 74 -2.70 -17.78 8.70
N LEU A 75 -2.72 -16.79 7.81
CA LEU A 75 -2.57 -15.36 8.15
C LEU A 75 -3.52 -14.86 9.26
N ASN A 76 -4.74 -15.40 9.34
CA ASN A 76 -5.71 -14.99 10.37
C ASN A 76 -5.32 -15.45 11.77
N ALA A 77 -4.61 -16.59 11.88
CA ALA A 77 -4.13 -17.17 13.13
C ALA A 77 -2.63 -16.89 13.38
N SER A 78 -1.92 -16.40 12.38
CA SER A 78 -0.48 -16.15 12.47
C SER A 78 -0.16 -15.05 13.47
N PRO A 79 0.82 -15.24 14.35
CA PRO A 79 1.46 -14.12 15.02
C PRO A 79 2.01 -13.13 14.00
N THR A 80 1.90 -11.85 14.33
CA THR A 80 2.47 -10.75 13.53
C THR A 80 3.59 -10.13 14.33
N LEU A 81 4.82 -10.35 13.87
CA LEU A 81 6.01 -9.77 14.50
C LEU A 81 6.40 -8.47 13.78
N VAL A 82 7.06 -7.59 14.52
CA VAL A 82 7.55 -6.30 14.02
C VAL A 82 9.02 -6.15 14.39
N ARG A 83 9.90 -6.05 13.39
CA ARG A 83 11.30 -5.65 13.61
C ARG A 83 11.39 -4.15 13.63
N THR A 84 11.96 -3.62 14.71
CA THR A 84 12.16 -2.19 14.87
C THR A 84 13.42 -1.70 14.17
N PRO A 85 13.55 -0.39 13.92
CA PRO A 85 14.79 0.17 13.35
C PRO A 85 16.03 -0.04 14.22
N SER A 86 15.86 -0.23 15.55
CA SER A 86 16.93 -0.53 16.50
C SER A 86 17.35 -2.00 16.52
N GLY A 87 16.66 -2.87 15.76
CA GLY A 87 16.94 -4.31 15.69
C GLY A 87 16.16 -5.17 16.67
N GLY A 88 15.31 -4.59 17.52
CA GLY A 88 14.39 -5.34 18.38
C GLY A 88 13.29 -6.03 17.56
N GLU A 89 12.73 -7.10 18.11
CA GLU A 89 11.60 -7.81 17.53
C GLU A 89 10.51 -7.97 18.60
N PHE A 90 9.29 -7.58 18.27
CA PHE A 90 8.12 -7.60 19.15
C PHE A 90 6.95 -8.28 18.48
N ASP A 91 6.07 -8.92 19.25
CA ASP A 91 4.72 -9.17 18.77
C ASP A 91 4.01 -7.81 18.55
N VAL A 92 3.22 -7.70 17.50
CA VAL A 92 2.53 -6.44 17.17
C VAL A 92 1.59 -5.97 18.29
N ALA A 93 1.08 -6.90 19.11
CA ALA A 93 0.21 -6.62 20.24
C ALA A 93 0.99 -6.36 21.54
N ASP A 94 2.33 -6.45 21.55
CA ASP A 94 3.13 -6.16 22.74
C ASP A 94 2.99 -4.69 23.13
N PRO A 95 2.60 -4.39 24.38
CA PRO A 95 2.53 -3.01 24.89
C PRO A 95 3.85 -2.25 24.79
N ALA A 96 5.00 -2.93 24.82
CA ALA A 96 6.31 -2.31 24.68
C ALA A 96 6.49 -1.69 23.29
N LEU A 97 6.00 -2.35 22.22
CA LEU A 97 6.02 -1.77 20.88
C LEU A 97 5.15 -0.51 20.79
N ALA A 98 3.96 -0.55 21.40
CA ALA A 98 3.09 0.64 21.43
C ALA A 98 3.73 1.79 22.19
N ALA A 99 4.38 1.51 23.33
CA ALA A 99 5.11 2.50 24.15
C ALA A 99 6.29 3.12 23.38
N GLU A 100 7.02 2.33 22.59
CA GLU A 100 8.10 2.84 21.70
C GLU A 100 7.57 3.83 20.65
N LEU A 101 6.35 3.60 20.14
CA LEU A 101 5.70 4.52 19.20
C LEU A 101 5.16 5.80 19.86
N GLY A 102 5.01 5.84 21.17
CA GLY A 102 4.70 7.03 21.93
C GLY A 102 3.68 6.85 23.06
N PRO A 103 3.54 7.84 23.94
CA PRO A 103 2.60 7.78 25.06
C PRO A 103 1.15 7.76 24.54
N GLY A 104 0.27 7.00 25.18
CA GLY A 104 -1.14 6.87 24.82
C GLY A 104 -1.39 6.18 23.49
N VAL A 105 -0.39 5.47 22.95
CA VAL A 105 -0.53 4.66 21.73
C VAL A 105 -0.97 3.25 22.11
N ARG A 106 -1.93 2.70 21.37
CA ARG A 106 -2.36 1.31 21.49
C ARG A 106 -2.61 0.70 20.12
N VAL A 107 -2.47 -0.61 20.00
CA VAL A 107 -2.74 -1.33 18.77
C VAL A 107 -4.20 -1.77 18.70
N ILE A 108 -4.73 -1.85 17.49
CA ILE A 108 -6.01 -2.52 17.19
C ILE A 108 -5.83 -3.47 16.01
N LYS A 109 -6.68 -4.50 15.95
CA LYS A 109 -6.80 -5.42 14.83
C LYS A 109 -8.15 -5.27 14.18
N GLN A 110 -8.18 -5.31 12.84
CA GLN A 110 -9.42 -5.41 12.06
C GLN A 110 -9.26 -6.48 10.96
N ASP A 111 -10.16 -7.44 10.93
CA ASP A 111 -10.06 -8.56 9.98
C ASP A 111 -10.34 -8.16 8.52
N ARG A 112 -10.93 -7.01 8.27
CA ARG A 112 -11.17 -6.47 6.92
C ARG A 112 -10.16 -5.42 6.47
N GLY A 113 -9.13 -5.18 7.29
CA GLY A 113 -8.09 -4.18 7.05
C GLY A 113 -8.51 -2.73 7.36
N VAL A 114 -7.51 -1.91 7.71
CA VAL A 114 -7.64 -0.49 8.02
C VAL A 114 -7.17 0.32 6.83
N PHE A 115 -8.00 0.42 5.81
CA PHE A 115 -7.70 1.15 4.58
C PHE A 115 -8.05 2.64 4.72
N ASP A 116 -7.39 3.49 3.92
CA ASP A 116 -7.76 4.91 3.83
C ASP A 116 -8.98 5.10 2.92
N THR A 117 -9.04 4.36 1.81
CA THR A 117 -10.11 4.46 0.82
C THR A 117 -10.56 3.06 0.35
N MET A 118 -9.70 2.31 -0.34
CA MET A 118 -10.05 1.04 -0.99
C MET A 118 -9.03 -0.06 -0.63
N PRO A 119 -9.45 -1.34 -0.74
CA PRO A 119 -8.62 -2.47 -0.27
C PRO A 119 -7.47 -2.85 -1.20
N LEU A 120 -7.51 -2.47 -2.47
CA LEU A 120 -6.46 -2.77 -3.45
C LEU A 120 -5.95 -1.48 -4.09
N SER A 121 -4.62 -1.34 -4.16
CA SER A 121 -3.97 -0.22 -4.82
C SER A 121 -2.98 -0.71 -5.86
N LEU A 122 -3.01 -0.08 -7.03
CA LEU A 122 -2.16 -0.41 -8.17
C LEU A 122 -1.46 0.85 -8.67
N LEU A 123 -0.20 0.71 -9.01
CA LEU A 123 0.63 1.75 -9.61
C LEU A 123 1.43 1.13 -10.76
N THR A 124 1.71 1.89 -11.82
CA THR A 124 2.54 1.41 -12.92
C THR A 124 3.97 1.94 -12.84
N THR A 125 4.92 1.20 -13.43
CA THR A 125 6.31 1.65 -13.55
C THR A 125 6.41 2.87 -14.46
N GLN A 126 5.54 2.98 -15.47
CA GLN A 126 5.44 4.15 -16.35
C GLN A 126 5.01 5.40 -15.60
N THR A 127 4.06 5.26 -14.67
CA THR A 127 3.63 6.36 -13.79
C THR A 127 4.76 6.86 -12.88
N LEU A 128 5.55 5.92 -12.31
CA LEU A 128 6.73 6.28 -11.54
C LEU A 128 7.77 7.02 -12.38
N ALA A 129 8.04 6.54 -13.58
CA ALA A 129 8.98 7.17 -14.51
C ALA A 129 8.48 8.56 -14.96
N GLY A 130 7.19 8.68 -15.30
CA GLY A 130 6.57 9.94 -15.69
C GLY A 130 6.63 10.99 -14.58
N LEU A 131 6.24 10.63 -13.37
CA LEU A 131 6.37 11.52 -12.23
C LEU A 131 7.84 11.83 -11.91
N GLY A 132 8.74 10.86 -12.04
CA GLY A 132 10.19 11.05 -11.88
C GLY A 132 10.73 12.12 -12.82
N ARG A 133 10.29 12.14 -14.08
CA ARG A 133 10.64 13.21 -15.05
C ARG A 133 10.10 14.57 -14.61
N LEU A 134 8.86 14.64 -14.12
CA LEU A 134 8.25 15.89 -13.64
C LEU A 134 8.99 16.51 -12.44
N VAL A 135 9.57 15.67 -11.57
CA VAL A 135 10.28 16.13 -10.36
C VAL A 135 11.81 16.12 -10.48
N GLY A 136 12.34 15.64 -11.61
CA GLY A 136 13.78 15.60 -11.89
C GLY A 136 14.56 14.58 -11.08
N THR A 137 13.91 13.52 -10.56
CA THR A 137 14.57 12.46 -9.77
C THR A 137 13.84 11.12 -9.87
N GLY A 138 14.57 10.02 -9.78
CA GLY A 138 13.99 8.68 -9.68
C GLY A 138 13.18 8.52 -8.41
N LEU A 139 12.06 7.80 -8.50
CA LEU A 139 11.12 7.61 -7.41
C LEU A 139 10.93 6.12 -7.10
N ALA A 140 11.11 5.75 -5.82
CA ALA A 140 10.79 4.41 -5.34
C ALA A 140 9.27 4.24 -5.16
N ALA A 141 8.72 3.12 -5.65
CA ALA A 141 7.30 2.77 -5.51
C ALA A 141 6.83 2.73 -4.04
N GLY A 142 7.71 2.39 -3.11
CA GLY A 142 7.42 2.33 -1.68
C GLY A 142 6.84 3.61 -1.07
N ARG A 143 7.10 4.79 -1.66
CA ARG A 143 6.49 6.08 -1.26
C ARG A 143 4.98 6.08 -1.42
N PHE A 144 4.50 5.40 -2.45
CA PHE A 144 3.09 5.39 -2.86
C PHE A 144 2.33 4.21 -2.27
N ARG A 145 3.06 3.25 -1.68
CA ARG A 145 2.53 2.09 -0.96
C ARG A 145 1.53 1.24 -1.76
N PRO A 146 1.78 0.94 -3.05
CA PRO A 146 0.89 0.09 -3.83
C PRO A 146 0.93 -1.36 -3.34
N ASN A 147 -0.19 -2.08 -3.49
CA ASN A 147 -0.21 -3.54 -3.38
C ASN A 147 0.36 -4.18 -4.65
N LEU A 148 -0.03 -3.67 -5.81
CA LEU A 148 0.38 -4.15 -7.12
C LEU A 148 1.23 -3.08 -7.81
N LEU A 149 2.46 -3.44 -8.21
CA LEU A 149 3.25 -2.66 -9.14
C LEU A 149 3.23 -3.38 -10.48
N VAL A 150 2.78 -2.69 -11.51
CA VAL A 150 2.59 -3.25 -12.86
C VAL A 150 3.54 -2.58 -13.85
N ASP A 151 4.27 -3.36 -14.62
CA ASP A 151 4.92 -2.85 -15.82
C ASP A 151 3.90 -2.83 -16.94
N ALA A 152 3.35 -1.63 -17.21
CA ALA A 152 2.25 -1.45 -18.14
C ALA A 152 2.73 -1.29 -19.58
N VAL A 153 1.91 -1.75 -20.52
CA VAL A 153 2.07 -1.41 -21.94
C VAL A 153 1.33 -0.09 -22.18
N GLY A 154 2.05 0.93 -22.63
CA GLY A 154 1.42 2.21 -22.96
C GLY A 154 2.16 3.44 -22.41
N PRO A 155 1.50 4.59 -22.43
CA PRO A 155 2.10 5.87 -22.02
C PRO A 155 2.21 5.94 -20.48
N ASP A 156 2.85 7.03 -20.03
CA ASP A 156 2.81 7.42 -18.62
C ASP A 156 1.37 7.54 -18.15
N PHE A 157 1.12 7.10 -16.92
CA PHE A 157 -0.20 7.16 -16.28
C PHE A 157 -1.28 6.32 -16.99
N ALA A 158 -0.88 5.24 -17.69
CA ALA A 158 -1.78 4.38 -18.45
C ALA A 158 -2.93 3.83 -17.60
N GLU A 159 -2.69 3.57 -16.31
CA GLU A 159 -3.71 3.05 -15.40
C GLU A 159 -4.90 3.99 -15.16
N ASP A 160 -4.78 5.27 -15.45
CA ASP A 160 -5.91 6.21 -15.36
C ASP A 160 -7.05 5.84 -16.32
N ALA A 161 -6.71 5.30 -17.50
CA ALA A 161 -7.69 4.87 -18.50
C ALA A 161 -8.41 3.56 -18.10
N TRP A 162 -7.95 2.88 -17.05
CA TRP A 162 -8.58 1.66 -16.56
C TRP A 162 -9.71 1.91 -15.56
N VAL A 163 -9.90 3.15 -15.11
CA VAL A 163 -10.99 3.52 -14.18
C VAL A 163 -12.34 3.17 -14.78
N GLY A 164 -13.17 2.46 -14.02
CA GLY A 164 -14.46 1.91 -14.44
C GLY A 164 -14.38 0.54 -15.13
N ARG A 165 -13.16 0.03 -15.42
CA ARG A 165 -12.94 -1.24 -16.11
C ARG A 165 -12.55 -2.34 -15.11
N VAL A 166 -12.62 -3.58 -15.58
CA VAL A 166 -12.19 -4.76 -14.84
C VAL A 166 -10.86 -5.26 -15.40
N LEU A 167 -9.91 -5.51 -14.51
CA LEU A 167 -8.64 -6.16 -14.78
C LEU A 167 -8.71 -7.61 -14.33
N ARG A 168 -8.21 -8.53 -15.16
CA ARG A 168 -7.88 -9.90 -14.78
C ARG A 168 -6.39 -9.99 -14.53
N ILE A 169 -5.99 -10.50 -13.34
CA ILE A 169 -4.60 -10.62 -12.91
C ILE A 169 -4.44 -12.00 -12.25
N GLY A 170 -3.87 -12.98 -12.98
CA GLY A 170 -3.90 -14.37 -12.53
C GLY A 170 -5.34 -14.85 -12.31
N GLY A 171 -5.66 -15.29 -11.09
CA GLY A 171 -7.02 -15.69 -10.71
C GLY A 171 -7.93 -14.57 -10.23
N LEU A 172 -7.39 -13.38 -9.97
CA LEU A 172 -8.14 -12.22 -9.48
C LEU A 172 -8.87 -11.51 -10.64
N ARG A 173 -10.13 -11.10 -10.39
CA ARG A 173 -10.79 -10.02 -11.13
C ARG A 173 -10.97 -8.80 -10.25
N MET A 174 -10.35 -7.70 -10.63
CA MET A 174 -10.34 -6.43 -9.91
C MET A 174 -11.01 -5.35 -10.73
N ARG A 175 -12.04 -4.70 -10.20
CA ARG A 175 -12.55 -3.47 -10.79
C ARG A 175 -11.66 -2.31 -10.36
N VAL A 176 -11.25 -1.49 -11.30
CA VAL A 176 -10.57 -0.21 -11.02
C VAL A 176 -11.65 0.82 -10.74
N ASP A 177 -11.75 1.27 -9.48
CA ASP A 177 -12.86 2.11 -9.06
C ASP A 177 -12.57 3.61 -9.22
N LEU A 178 -11.36 4.04 -8.87
CA LEU A 178 -11.00 5.45 -8.89
C LEU A 178 -9.48 5.66 -8.91
N ARG A 179 -9.05 6.86 -9.29
CA ARG A 179 -7.66 7.31 -9.14
C ARG A 179 -7.36 7.57 -7.66
N ASP A 180 -6.17 7.16 -7.21
CA ASP A 180 -5.75 7.30 -5.81
C ASP A 180 -5.38 8.74 -5.48
N GLN A 181 -6.11 9.37 -4.54
CA GLN A 181 -5.84 10.71 -4.05
C GLN A 181 -4.62 10.70 -3.12
N ARG A 182 -3.64 11.56 -3.41
CA ARG A 182 -2.38 11.60 -2.69
C ARG A 182 -2.33 12.69 -1.62
N CYS A 183 -1.61 12.39 -0.55
CA CYS A 183 -1.41 13.30 0.58
C CYS A 183 0.08 13.47 0.87
N VAL A 184 0.41 14.25 1.90
CA VAL A 184 1.78 14.57 2.30
C VAL A 184 2.69 13.34 2.53
N MET A 185 2.12 12.16 2.75
CA MET A 185 2.89 10.91 2.94
C MET A 185 3.81 10.58 1.76
N VAL A 186 3.39 10.89 0.51
CA VAL A 186 4.22 10.60 -0.68
C VAL A 186 5.50 11.42 -0.74
N THR A 187 5.59 12.51 0.03
CA THR A 187 6.81 13.32 0.12
C THR A 187 7.91 12.65 0.94
N ILE A 188 7.55 11.68 1.81
CA ILE A 188 8.48 11.04 2.73
C ILE A 188 9.13 9.84 2.03
N ASP A 189 10.44 9.79 2.00
CA ASP A 189 11.18 8.60 1.58
C ASP A 189 11.10 7.54 2.68
N PRO A 190 10.60 6.32 2.39
CA PRO A 190 10.40 5.32 3.43
C PRO A 190 11.71 4.75 4.01
N VAL A 191 12.84 4.96 3.32
CA VAL A 191 14.17 4.46 3.76
C VAL A 191 14.95 5.55 4.49
N THR A 192 15.09 6.72 3.84
CA THR A 192 15.91 7.82 4.38
C THR A 192 15.13 8.76 5.29
N LEU A 193 13.81 8.73 5.24
CA LEU A 193 12.85 9.65 5.86
C LEU A 193 12.95 11.10 5.35
N HIS A 194 13.80 11.35 4.37
CA HIS A 194 13.92 12.67 3.75
C HIS A 194 12.59 13.06 3.08
N ARG A 195 12.19 14.31 3.26
CA ARG A 195 10.98 14.89 2.67
C ARG A 195 11.30 15.63 1.38
N ASN A 196 10.59 15.27 0.29
CA ASN A 196 10.62 16.01 -0.96
C ASN A 196 9.21 16.55 -1.30
N PRO A 197 8.87 17.80 -0.89
CA PRO A 197 7.57 18.39 -1.17
C PRO A 197 7.30 18.63 -2.67
N ALA A 198 8.33 18.64 -3.53
CA ALA A 198 8.15 18.81 -4.97
C ALA A 198 7.30 17.66 -5.57
N ILE A 199 7.38 16.46 -4.99
CA ILE A 199 6.59 15.30 -5.44
C ILE A 199 5.09 15.59 -5.34
N LEU A 200 4.60 15.99 -4.15
CA LEU A 200 3.18 16.28 -3.97
C LEU A 200 2.73 17.51 -4.78
N ARG A 201 3.59 18.53 -4.90
CA ARG A 201 3.29 19.71 -5.74
C ARG A 201 3.15 19.34 -7.21
N ALA A 202 4.01 18.47 -7.75
CA ALA A 202 3.90 17.99 -9.11
C ALA A 202 2.60 17.19 -9.32
N ILE A 203 2.27 16.27 -8.41
CA ILE A 203 1.02 15.48 -8.46
C ILE A 203 -0.20 16.43 -8.41
N ALA A 204 -0.19 17.43 -7.53
CA ALA A 204 -1.32 18.36 -7.40
C ALA A 204 -1.51 19.18 -8.68
N ARG A 205 -0.41 19.71 -9.25
CA ARG A 205 -0.47 20.59 -10.41
C ARG A 205 -0.80 19.84 -11.70
N GLU A 206 -0.19 18.67 -11.92
CA GLU A 206 -0.25 17.98 -13.21
C GLU A 206 -1.28 16.84 -13.23
N ARG A 207 -1.77 16.40 -12.05
CA ARG A 207 -2.56 15.17 -11.91
C ARG A 207 -3.79 15.31 -11.00
N ASP A 208 -4.28 16.51 -10.70
CA ASP A 208 -5.41 16.77 -9.80
C ASP A 208 -5.24 16.11 -8.41
N ASN A 209 -4.04 16.13 -7.88
CA ASN A 209 -3.68 15.45 -6.63
C ASN A 209 -3.93 13.94 -6.63
N ARG A 210 -3.92 13.26 -7.80
CA ARG A 210 -4.18 11.82 -7.95
C ARG A 210 -3.04 11.13 -8.68
N LEU A 211 -2.67 9.91 -8.24
CA LEU A 211 -1.61 9.11 -8.86
C LEU A 211 -1.80 7.63 -8.55
N GLY A 212 -1.83 6.79 -9.59
CA GLY A 212 -2.20 5.40 -9.48
C GLY A 212 -3.70 5.22 -9.23
N VAL A 213 -4.12 4.00 -9.02
CA VAL A 213 -5.54 3.66 -8.92
C VAL A 213 -5.84 2.77 -7.72
N TYR A 214 -7.07 2.88 -7.24
CA TYR A 214 -7.68 1.98 -6.28
C TYR A 214 -8.70 1.09 -6.95
N GLY A 215 -8.93 -0.08 -6.36
CA GLY A 215 -9.97 -0.98 -6.82
C GLY A 215 -10.50 -1.91 -5.76
N SER A 216 -11.55 -2.60 -6.16
CA SER A 216 -12.25 -3.62 -5.39
C SER A 216 -12.24 -4.97 -6.09
N THR A 217 -12.35 -6.03 -5.29
CA THR A 217 -12.43 -7.40 -5.79
C THR A 217 -13.79 -7.66 -6.44
N VAL A 218 -13.79 -8.10 -7.69
CA VAL A 218 -14.97 -8.60 -8.41
C VAL A 218 -15.06 -10.12 -8.27
N GLU A 219 -13.91 -10.79 -8.30
CA GLU A 219 -13.78 -12.23 -8.08
C GLU A 219 -12.47 -12.51 -7.37
N PRO A 220 -12.51 -13.16 -6.18
CA PRO A 220 -11.31 -13.53 -5.45
C PRO A 220 -10.44 -14.51 -6.22
N GLY A 221 -9.12 -14.46 -5.97
CA GLY A 221 -8.18 -15.37 -6.61
C GLY A 221 -6.76 -15.19 -6.15
N GLN A 222 -5.88 -15.98 -6.72
CA GLN A 222 -4.43 -15.87 -6.51
C GLN A 222 -3.83 -14.90 -7.51
N VAL A 223 -2.88 -14.10 -7.05
CA VAL A 223 -2.04 -13.23 -7.89
C VAL A 223 -0.58 -13.51 -7.58
N ALA A 224 0.28 -13.43 -8.60
CA ALA A 224 1.72 -13.63 -8.46
C ALA A 224 2.51 -12.59 -9.26
N VAL A 225 3.75 -12.38 -8.87
CA VAL A 225 4.73 -11.65 -9.67
C VAL A 225 4.93 -12.40 -10.98
N GLY A 226 4.88 -11.67 -12.10
CA GLY A 226 4.92 -12.25 -13.44
C GLY A 226 3.56 -12.46 -14.09
N ASP A 227 2.45 -12.41 -13.34
CA ASP A 227 1.12 -12.56 -13.94
C ASP A 227 0.82 -11.45 -14.96
N PRO A 228 0.21 -11.81 -16.10
CA PRO A 228 -0.29 -10.82 -17.02
C PRO A 228 -1.43 -10.02 -16.40
N VAL A 229 -1.49 -8.75 -16.74
CA VAL A 229 -2.63 -7.86 -16.44
C VAL A 229 -3.43 -7.70 -17.71
N GLU A 230 -4.65 -8.17 -17.69
CA GLU A 230 -5.54 -8.17 -18.85
C GLU A 230 -6.74 -7.25 -18.60
N LEU A 231 -7.03 -6.37 -19.57
CA LEU A 231 -8.20 -5.51 -19.52
C LEU A 231 -9.39 -6.24 -20.15
N GLU A 232 -10.47 -6.35 -19.39
CA GLU A 232 -11.72 -6.94 -19.90
C GLU A 232 -12.43 -5.96 -20.87
N PRO A 233 -13.21 -6.48 -21.83
CA PRO A 233 -13.98 -5.68 -22.79
C PRO A 233 -14.87 -4.61 -22.14
#